data_b66bf297141be3b9bd630fea592b1c00
#
_entry.id   b66bf297141be3b9bd630fea592b1c00
#
_cell.length_a   1.000
_cell.length_b   1.000
_cell.length_c   1.000
_cell.angle_alpha   90.00
_cell.angle_beta   90.00
_cell.angle_gamma   90.00
#
_symmetry.space_group_name_H-M   'P 1'
#
loop_
_entity.id
_entity.type
_entity.pdbx_description
1 polymer ?
#
loop_
_entity_poly.entity_id
_entity_poly.type
_entity_poly.pdbx_seq_one_letter_code
_entity_poly.pdbx_strand_id
1 'polypeptide(L)'
;MRTVIRVCLLTGLLLSLQLVVPAQPLKTRYNNSTVYAGIEVGSKGVKMSVVEMGRNSQSSGAFQVLKDTSVNTDFISFTSASSEATLNGLSALYTKALDDYKIPSDKIYTVISSGVKMQAEKDNRNDAINGLIQSFRTRIKEPERQVEVVDVTAEARLSHLGIVPAPRRYTTFLIDIGSGNTKGGYFPNGNTRDFKLFQLNWGTKSVANETEKRCDEFDKTLNNYNKQLGRVLSGVENAELIYAVNSSGAYPLSDNIAFSGGIAWAVATLTHPEQAGKSSVSVTYEEVKRLSDQLLNKYSSLSDSALARANPQADQDVLRSEVQRVHKVFDQRALMAGTGLLLKIMRQFTSIYESKGFQLVKNGQVGWISAYVDQAIQ
;
A
#
# COMPACT_ATOMS: atom_id res chain seq x y z
N MET A 1 0.78 50.83 -42.09
CA MET A 1 -0.07 50.55 -40.90
C MET A 1 -1.09 49.43 -41.06
N ARG A 2 -1.54 49.04 -42.26
CA ARG A 2 -2.51 47.97 -42.45
C ARG A 2 -1.93 46.53 -42.44
N THR A 3 -0.66 46.33 -42.62
CA THR A 3 0.01 45.01 -42.69
C THR A 3 0.40 44.48 -41.31
N VAL A 4 0.67 45.35 -40.33
CA VAL A 4 1.07 44.96 -38.97
C VAL A 4 -0.13 44.43 -38.17
N ILE A 5 -1.34 44.94 -38.42
CA ILE A 5 -2.57 44.51 -37.71
C ILE A 5 -3.00 43.10 -38.12
N ARG A 6 -2.70 42.63 -39.33
CA ARG A 6 -3.05 41.27 -39.78
C ARG A 6 -2.15 40.18 -39.23
N VAL A 7 -0.90 40.50 -38.88
CA VAL A 7 0.04 39.53 -38.27
C VAL A 7 -0.28 39.30 -36.79
N CYS A 8 -0.71 40.33 -36.06
CA CYS A 8 -1.10 40.21 -34.66
C CYS A 8 -2.43 39.41 -34.44
N LEU A 9 -3.34 39.43 -35.43
CA LEU A 9 -4.59 38.65 -35.36
C LEU A 9 -4.38 37.16 -35.65
N LEU A 10 -3.39 36.79 -36.46
CA LEU A 10 -3.07 35.39 -36.74
C LEU A 10 -2.27 34.73 -35.62
N THR A 11 -1.45 35.47 -34.88
CA THR A 11 -0.71 34.95 -33.70
C THR A 11 -1.61 34.78 -32.47
N GLY A 12 -2.68 35.56 -32.33
CA GLY A 12 -3.66 35.41 -31.24
C GLY A 12 -4.57 34.18 -31.39
N LEU A 13 -4.76 33.65 -32.61
CA LEU A 13 -5.62 32.50 -32.84
C LEU A 13 -4.89 31.15 -32.68
N LEU A 14 -3.55 31.16 -32.68
CA LEU A 14 -2.72 29.95 -32.52
C LEU A 14 -2.41 29.60 -31.05
N LEU A 15 -2.71 30.48 -30.09
CA LEU A 15 -2.47 30.22 -28.65
C LEU A 15 -3.65 29.60 -27.90
N SER A 16 -4.77 29.33 -28.55
CA SER A 16 -5.97 28.74 -27.91
C SER A 16 -6.24 27.29 -28.28
N LEU A 17 -5.36 26.61 -28.99
CA LEU A 17 -5.40 25.14 -29.05
C LEU A 17 -4.82 24.56 -27.75
N GLN A 18 -5.62 24.57 -26.69
CA GLN A 18 -5.40 23.66 -25.57
C GLN A 18 -5.46 22.25 -26.16
N LEU A 19 -4.31 21.60 -26.22
CA LEU A 19 -4.22 20.17 -26.53
C LEU A 19 -5.07 19.45 -25.49
N VAL A 20 -6.32 19.17 -25.84
CA VAL A 20 -7.14 18.21 -25.11
C VAL A 20 -6.42 16.87 -25.27
N VAL A 21 -5.56 16.54 -24.34
CA VAL A 21 -4.96 15.21 -24.28
C VAL A 21 -6.13 14.24 -24.08
N PRO A 22 -6.44 13.37 -25.03
CA PRO A 22 -7.55 12.44 -24.87
C PRO A 22 -7.31 11.59 -23.65
N ALA A 23 -8.32 11.50 -22.78
CA ALA A 23 -8.30 10.62 -21.62
C ALA A 23 -7.90 9.21 -22.08
N GLN A 24 -6.85 8.63 -21.51
CA GLN A 24 -6.47 7.27 -21.85
C GLN A 24 -7.58 6.31 -21.40
N PRO A 25 -8.21 5.58 -22.34
CA PRO A 25 -9.30 4.69 -21.97
C PRO A 25 -8.79 3.62 -21.00
N LEU A 26 -9.52 3.40 -19.91
CA LEU A 26 -9.26 2.31 -19.00
C LEU A 26 -9.53 0.98 -19.73
N LYS A 27 -8.52 0.11 -19.78
CA LYS A 27 -8.70 -1.24 -20.36
C LYS A 27 -9.30 -2.16 -19.30
N THR A 28 -10.59 -2.42 -19.39
CA THR A 28 -11.29 -3.38 -18.54
C THR A 28 -11.04 -4.82 -19.03
N ARG A 29 -11.07 -5.76 -18.10
CA ARG A 29 -10.82 -7.19 -18.34
C ARG A 29 -12.09 -8.02 -18.29
N TYR A 30 -13.05 -7.62 -17.47
CA TYR A 30 -14.25 -8.42 -17.22
C TYR A 30 -15.45 -7.89 -18.00
N ASN A 31 -16.24 -8.79 -18.56
CA ASN A 31 -17.52 -8.43 -19.16
C ASN A 31 -18.52 -8.02 -18.05
N ASN A 32 -19.28 -6.94 -18.30
CA ASN A 32 -20.26 -6.40 -17.34
C ASN A 32 -19.65 -6.04 -15.96
N SER A 33 -18.44 -5.53 -15.97
CA SER A 33 -17.78 -5.00 -14.78
C SER A 33 -18.16 -3.55 -14.52
N THR A 34 -17.92 -3.10 -13.30
CA THR A 34 -18.03 -1.70 -12.90
C THR A 34 -16.67 -1.20 -12.42
N VAL A 35 -16.34 0.05 -12.76
CA VAL A 35 -15.09 0.69 -12.35
C VAL A 35 -15.39 1.64 -11.20
N TYR A 36 -14.58 1.55 -10.16
CA TYR A 36 -14.62 2.37 -8.97
C TYR A 36 -13.29 3.06 -8.74
N ALA A 37 -13.30 4.20 -8.06
CA ALA A 37 -12.10 4.82 -7.50
C ALA A 37 -12.17 4.82 -5.97
N GLY A 38 -11.11 4.36 -5.34
CA GLY A 38 -10.91 4.53 -3.91
C GLY A 38 -9.77 5.52 -3.66
N ILE A 39 -10.04 6.56 -2.87
CA ILE A 39 -9.05 7.57 -2.51
C ILE A 39 -8.81 7.49 -1.00
N GLU A 40 -7.56 7.23 -0.63
CA GLU A 40 -7.12 7.09 0.75
C GLU A 40 -6.23 8.25 1.15
N VAL A 41 -6.58 8.94 2.22
CA VAL A 41 -5.66 9.84 2.93
C VAL A 41 -4.89 9.02 3.95
N GLY A 42 -3.64 8.72 3.62
CA GLY A 42 -2.71 8.03 4.51
C GLY A 42 -1.73 8.99 5.20
N SER A 43 -0.93 8.45 6.12
CA SER A 43 0.03 9.21 6.94
C SER A 43 1.03 10.02 6.10
N LYS A 44 1.46 9.50 4.97
CA LYS A 44 2.53 10.09 4.14
C LYS A 44 2.05 10.63 2.80
N GLY A 45 0.78 10.46 2.48
CA GLY A 45 0.25 10.93 1.22
C GLY A 45 -1.17 10.50 0.95
N VAL A 46 -1.69 10.99 -0.15
CA VAL A 46 -3.00 10.61 -0.67
C VAL A 46 -2.78 9.62 -1.81
N LYS A 47 -3.49 8.52 -1.78
CA LYS A 47 -3.43 7.47 -2.80
C LYS A 47 -4.79 7.32 -3.46
N MET A 48 -4.79 7.06 -4.76
CA MET A 48 -5.99 6.68 -5.49
C MET A 48 -5.73 5.37 -6.21
N SER A 49 -6.64 4.43 -6.02
CA SER A 49 -6.67 3.18 -6.78
C SER A 49 -7.96 3.13 -7.58
N VAL A 50 -7.82 2.93 -8.89
CA VAL A 50 -8.95 2.67 -9.80
C VAL A 50 -9.06 1.17 -9.95
N VAL A 51 -10.20 0.62 -9.55
CA VAL A 51 -10.44 -0.82 -9.47
C VAL A 51 -11.62 -1.20 -10.36
N GLU A 52 -11.39 -2.16 -11.24
CA GLU A 52 -12.45 -2.85 -11.96
C GLU A 52 -12.98 -4.01 -11.12
N MET A 53 -14.28 -4.07 -10.91
CA MET A 53 -14.94 -5.12 -10.16
C MET A 53 -15.91 -5.88 -11.07
N GLY A 54 -15.66 -7.17 -11.26
CA GLY A 54 -16.55 -8.08 -11.95
C GLY A 54 -17.73 -8.50 -11.07
N ARG A 55 -18.73 -9.12 -11.68
CA ARG A 55 -19.83 -9.77 -10.93
C ARG A 55 -19.25 -10.81 -9.97
N ASN A 56 -19.71 -10.83 -8.74
CA ASN A 56 -19.26 -11.74 -7.67
C ASN A 56 -17.77 -11.59 -7.33
N SER A 57 -17.24 -10.37 -7.39
CA SER A 57 -15.81 -10.08 -7.15
C SER A 57 -15.30 -10.62 -5.80
N GLN A 58 -16.11 -10.57 -4.74
CA GLN A 58 -15.74 -11.12 -3.42
C GLN A 58 -15.58 -12.64 -3.41
N SER A 59 -16.45 -13.36 -4.07
CA SER A 59 -16.40 -14.82 -4.10
C SER A 59 -15.37 -15.37 -5.09
N SER A 60 -15.14 -14.66 -6.19
CA SER A 60 -14.28 -15.09 -7.30
C SER A 60 -12.90 -14.43 -7.31
N GLY A 61 -12.69 -13.38 -6.50
CA GLY A 61 -11.50 -12.52 -6.60
C GLY A 61 -11.42 -11.75 -7.92
N ALA A 62 -12.55 -11.56 -8.60
CA ALA A 62 -12.63 -10.90 -9.92
C ALA A 62 -12.54 -9.37 -9.78
N PHE A 63 -11.42 -8.88 -9.24
CA PHE A 63 -11.09 -7.47 -9.28
C PHE A 63 -9.72 -7.25 -9.93
N GLN A 64 -9.55 -6.12 -10.57
CA GLN A 64 -8.29 -5.70 -11.17
C GLN A 64 -8.01 -4.25 -10.84
N VAL A 65 -6.77 -3.97 -10.43
CA VAL A 65 -6.28 -2.60 -10.32
C VAL A 65 -5.95 -2.09 -11.71
N LEU A 66 -6.67 -1.10 -12.18
CA LEU A 66 -6.47 -0.48 -13.48
C LEU A 66 -5.45 0.65 -13.41
N LYS A 67 -5.46 1.43 -12.32
CA LYS A 67 -4.53 2.52 -12.04
C LYS A 67 -4.26 2.61 -10.55
N ASP A 68 -3.03 2.98 -10.21
CA ASP A 68 -2.60 3.30 -8.86
C ASP A 68 -1.75 4.57 -8.91
N THR A 69 -2.15 5.59 -8.16
CA THR A 69 -1.55 6.92 -8.19
C THR A 69 -1.42 7.44 -6.77
N SER A 70 -0.31 8.07 -6.43
CA SER A 70 -0.09 8.65 -5.11
C SER A 70 0.55 10.03 -5.17
N VAL A 71 0.22 10.87 -4.18
CA VAL A 71 0.81 12.18 -3.94
C VAL A 71 1.32 12.22 -2.51
N ASN A 72 2.61 12.51 -2.32
CA ASN A 72 3.21 12.63 -0.99
C ASN A 72 2.81 13.98 -0.36
N THR A 73 2.24 13.96 0.86
CA THR A 73 1.70 15.17 1.50
C THR A 73 2.02 15.30 3.00
N ASP A 74 2.47 14.23 3.65
CA ASP A 74 2.84 14.17 5.08
C ASP A 74 1.78 14.73 6.03
N PHE A 75 0.50 14.36 5.84
CA PHE A 75 -0.63 14.91 6.58
C PHE A 75 -0.50 14.81 8.10
N ILE A 76 0.11 13.75 8.62
CA ILE A 76 0.29 13.53 10.06
C ILE A 76 1.24 14.52 10.75
N SER A 77 1.90 15.42 10.01
CA SER A 77 2.60 16.57 10.59
C SER A 77 1.63 17.63 11.13
N PHE A 78 0.37 17.60 10.71
CA PHE A 78 -0.72 18.52 11.07
C PHE A 78 -0.35 20.00 11.00
N THR A 79 0.58 20.35 10.11
CA THR A 79 0.92 21.75 9.80
C THR A 79 -0.05 22.32 8.76
N SER A 80 -0.19 23.64 8.69
CA SER A 80 -1.01 24.28 7.65
C SER A 80 -0.53 23.90 6.24
N ALA A 81 0.78 23.82 6.03
CA ALA A 81 1.37 23.44 4.75
C ALA A 81 1.04 21.97 4.38
N SER A 82 1.17 21.03 5.32
CA SER A 82 0.84 19.62 5.08
C SER A 82 -0.66 19.40 4.88
N SER A 83 -1.51 20.14 5.58
CA SER A 83 -2.96 20.11 5.40
C SER A 83 -3.37 20.63 4.02
N GLU A 84 -2.81 21.76 3.58
CA GLU A 84 -3.07 22.30 2.26
C GLU A 84 -2.54 21.39 1.14
N ALA A 85 -1.34 20.84 1.29
CA ALA A 85 -0.78 19.86 0.35
C ALA A 85 -1.69 18.62 0.24
N THR A 86 -2.23 18.14 1.37
CA THR A 86 -3.13 16.99 1.41
C THR A 86 -4.47 17.30 0.75
N LEU A 87 -5.04 18.47 1.04
CA LEU A 87 -6.26 18.93 0.40
C LEU A 87 -6.10 19.08 -1.12
N ASN A 88 -4.96 19.62 -1.57
CA ASN A 88 -4.63 19.74 -2.99
C ASN A 88 -4.49 18.36 -3.65
N GLY A 89 -3.76 17.44 -3.02
CA GLY A 89 -3.58 16.07 -3.51
C GLY A 89 -4.90 15.31 -3.57
N LEU A 90 -5.72 15.39 -2.53
CA LEU A 90 -7.03 14.74 -2.44
C LEU A 90 -7.98 15.27 -3.53
N SER A 91 -8.08 16.59 -3.68
CA SER A 91 -8.93 17.20 -4.69
C SER A 91 -8.46 16.90 -6.12
N ALA A 92 -7.15 16.92 -6.37
CA ALA A 92 -6.59 16.61 -7.68
C ALA A 92 -6.86 15.15 -8.09
N LEU A 93 -6.71 14.19 -7.14
CA LEU A 93 -7.01 12.79 -7.41
C LEU A 93 -8.52 12.54 -7.61
N TYR A 94 -9.37 13.25 -6.86
CA TYR A 94 -10.82 13.21 -7.06
C TYR A 94 -11.21 13.73 -8.46
N THR A 95 -10.74 14.90 -8.83
CA THR A 95 -10.95 15.48 -10.17
C THR A 95 -10.42 14.55 -11.27
N LYS A 96 -9.25 13.95 -11.05
CA LYS A 96 -8.68 12.98 -12.00
C LYS A 96 -9.57 11.75 -12.17
N ALA A 97 -10.15 11.21 -11.11
CA ALA A 97 -11.09 10.10 -11.21
C ALA A 97 -12.35 10.48 -12.00
N LEU A 98 -12.90 11.66 -11.72
CA LEU A 98 -14.12 12.17 -12.33
C LEU A 98 -13.89 12.55 -13.81
N ASP A 99 -12.86 13.37 -14.08
CA ASP A 99 -12.67 14.02 -15.38
C ASP A 99 -11.80 13.21 -16.34
N ASP A 100 -10.69 12.62 -15.87
CA ASP A 100 -9.80 11.85 -16.74
C ASP A 100 -10.31 10.42 -16.94
N TYR A 101 -10.75 9.76 -15.87
CA TYR A 101 -11.19 8.37 -15.91
C TYR A 101 -12.69 8.20 -16.10
N LYS A 102 -13.46 9.31 -16.07
CA LYS A 102 -14.92 9.33 -16.27
C LYS A 102 -15.67 8.42 -15.30
N ILE A 103 -15.15 8.31 -14.07
CA ILE A 103 -15.81 7.55 -13.01
C ILE A 103 -16.87 8.44 -12.38
N PRO A 104 -18.16 8.02 -12.34
CA PRO A 104 -19.21 8.79 -11.70
C PRO A 104 -18.91 9.10 -10.23
N SER A 105 -19.33 10.25 -9.75
CA SER A 105 -19.09 10.72 -8.37
C SER A 105 -19.56 9.71 -7.32
N ASP A 106 -20.71 9.07 -7.50
CA ASP A 106 -21.24 8.02 -6.63
C ASP A 106 -20.42 6.73 -6.58
N LYS A 107 -19.46 6.57 -7.50
CA LYS A 107 -18.51 5.44 -7.58
C LYS A 107 -17.09 5.83 -7.15
N ILE A 108 -16.92 7.00 -6.56
CA ILE A 108 -15.65 7.47 -5.99
C ILE A 108 -15.78 7.46 -4.47
N TYR A 109 -15.03 6.59 -3.80
CA TYR A 109 -15.01 6.48 -2.34
C TYR A 109 -13.78 7.17 -1.76
N THR A 110 -13.97 7.85 -0.64
CA THR A 110 -12.91 8.60 0.03
C THR A 110 -12.83 8.20 1.49
N VAL A 111 -11.65 7.83 1.94
CA VAL A 111 -11.41 7.39 3.32
C VAL A 111 -10.18 8.04 3.91
N ILE A 112 -10.17 8.19 5.23
CA ILE A 112 -9.00 8.55 6.02
C ILE A 112 -8.57 7.31 6.79
N SER A 113 -7.32 6.90 6.60
CA SER A 113 -6.78 5.66 7.16
C SER A 113 -6.67 5.67 8.68
N SER A 114 -6.69 4.50 9.28
CA SER A 114 -6.54 4.33 10.73
C SER A 114 -5.22 4.90 11.26
N GLY A 115 -4.15 4.88 10.47
CA GLY A 115 -2.87 5.47 10.86
C GLY A 115 -2.92 6.99 11.04
N VAL A 116 -3.72 7.68 10.22
CA VAL A 116 -3.99 9.13 10.39
C VAL A 116 -4.83 9.37 11.63
N LYS A 117 -5.90 8.59 11.81
CA LYS A 117 -6.78 8.68 12.99
C LYS A 117 -6.00 8.49 14.29
N MET A 118 -5.22 7.42 14.39
CA MET A 118 -4.41 7.13 15.58
C MET A 118 -3.39 8.25 15.89
N GLN A 119 -2.75 8.82 14.87
CA GLN A 119 -1.82 9.91 15.08
C GLN A 119 -2.54 11.19 15.54
N ALA A 120 -3.71 11.49 14.94
CA ALA A 120 -4.52 12.65 15.35
C ALA A 120 -5.04 12.52 16.80
N GLU A 121 -5.46 11.34 17.21
CA GLU A 121 -5.86 11.06 18.60
C GLU A 121 -4.69 11.23 19.56
N LYS A 122 -3.51 10.70 19.22
CA LYS A 122 -2.29 10.82 20.02
C LYS A 122 -1.85 12.28 20.22
N ASP A 123 -1.96 13.09 19.17
CA ASP A 123 -1.51 14.48 19.17
C ASP A 123 -2.66 15.48 19.51
N ASN A 124 -3.87 14.98 19.85
CA ASN A 124 -5.09 15.77 20.06
C ASN A 124 -5.43 16.69 18.88
N ARG A 125 -5.30 16.18 17.66
CA ARG A 125 -5.49 16.90 16.39
C ARG A 125 -6.66 16.39 15.54
N ASN A 126 -7.73 15.89 16.17
CA ASN A 126 -8.95 15.49 15.48
C ASN A 126 -9.62 16.65 14.72
N ASP A 127 -9.40 17.89 15.17
CA ASP A 127 -9.79 19.11 14.47
C ASP A 127 -9.20 19.20 13.05
N ALA A 128 -7.96 18.76 12.86
CA ALA A 128 -7.30 18.78 11.56
C ALA A 128 -7.96 17.79 10.57
N ILE A 129 -8.41 16.62 11.03
CA ILE A 129 -9.16 15.66 10.22
C ILE A 129 -10.49 16.26 9.79
N ASN A 130 -11.26 16.79 10.75
CA ASN A 130 -12.55 17.40 10.47
C ASN A 130 -12.42 18.60 9.53
N GLY A 131 -11.40 19.45 9.74
CA GLY A 131 -11.09 20.58 8.88
C GLY A 131 -10.74 20.16 7.44
N LEU A 132 -9.97 19.09 7.26
CA LEU A 132 -9.66 18.53 5.93
C LEU A 132 -10.94 18.05 5.23
N ILE A 133 -11.81 17.32 5.93
CA ILE A 133 -13.07 16.81 5.37
C ILE A 133 -13.96 17.97 4.89
N GLN A 134 -14.16 18.98 5.71
CA GLN A 134 -15.00 20.13 5.35
C GLN A 134 -14.40 20.92 4.19
N SER A 135 -13.10 21.17 4.20
CA SER A 135 -12.39 21.86 3.13
C SER A 135 -12.48 21.09 1.81
N PHE A 136 -12.36 19.76 1.86
CA PHE A 136 -12.51 18.90 0.69
C PHE A 136 -13.91 18.98 0.09
N ARG A 137 -14.96 18.80 0.91
CA ARG A 137 -16.37 18.92 0.50
C ARG A 137 -16.66 20.25 -0.17
N THR A 138 -16.18 21.34 0.43
CA THR A 138 -16.32 22.69 -0.13
C THR A 138 -15.63 22.84 -1.48
N ARG A 139 -14.40 22.30 -1.60
CA ARG A 139 -13.58 22.41 -2.82
C ARG A 139 -14.17 21.66 -3.99
N ILE A 140 -14.70 20.45 -3.76
CA ILE A 140 -15.36 19.66 -4.81
C ILE A 140 -16.83 20.04 -5.04
N LYS A 141 -17.39 20.96 -4.23
CA LYS A 141 -18.78 21.40 -4.26
C LYS A 141 -19.80 20.28 -3.99
N GLU A 142 -19.44 19.33 -3.14
CA GLU A 142 -20.29 18.22 -2.72
C GLU A 142 -20.39 18.19 -1.18
N PRO A 143 -21.28 18.98 -0.56
CA PRO A 143 -21.35 19.10 0.91
C PRO A 143 -21.69 17.78 1.62
N GLU A 144 -22.44 16.91 0.95
CA GLU A 144 -22.86 15.61 1.51
C GLU A 144 -21.91 14.46 1.16
N ARG A 145 -20.74 14.76 0.54
CA ARG A 145 -19.75 13.73 0.22
C ARG A 145 -19.35 12.96 1.45
N GLN A 146 -19.54 11.64 1.40
CA GLN A 146 -19.07 10.76 2.46
C GLN A 146 -17.56 10.65 2.43
N VAL A 147 -16.92 10.93 3.57
CA VAL A 147 -15.51 10.70 3.83
C VAL A 147 -15.44 9.93 5.14
N GLU A 148 -15.09 8.66 5.06
CA GLU A 148 -15.06 7.80 6.23
C GLU A 148 -13.69 7.85 6.91
N VAL A 149 -13.70 7.93 8.24
CA VAL A 149 -12.50 7.82 9.06
C VAL A 149 -12.48 6.42 9.66
N VAL A 150 -11.68 5.52 9.07
CA VAL A 150 -11.66 4.11 9.49
C VAL A 150 -10.79 3.91 10.74
N ASP A 151 -11.25 3.04 11.65
CA ASP A 151 -10.41 2.58 12.75
C ASP A 151 -9.52 1.39 12.32
N VAL A 152 -8.55 1.03 13.17
CA VAL A 152 -7.57 -0.01 12.84
C VAL A 152 -8.22 -1.39 12.66
N THR A 153 -9.27 -1.69 13.42
CA THR A 153 -9.96 -2.99 13.33
C THR A 153 -10.77 -3.09 12.04
N ALA A 154 -11.51 -2.02 11.71
CA ALA A 154 -12.27 -1.95 10.47
C ALA A 154 -11.35 -2.03 9.25
N GLU A 155 -10.24 -1.29 9.24
CA GLU A 155 -9.28 -1.32 8.15
C GLU A 155 -8.61 -2.69 7.99
N ALA A 156 -8.17 -3.32 9.10
CA ALA A 156 -7.58 -4.66 9.07
C ALA A 156 -8.58 -5.72 8.60
N ARG A 157 -9.83 -5.64 9.07
CA ARG A 157 -10.91 -6.53 8.65
C ARG A 157 -11.22 -6.37 7.15
N LEU A 158 -11.34 -5.15 6.66
CA LEU A 158 -11.56 -4.86 5.23
C LEU A 158 -10.39 -5.36 4.38
N SER A 159 -9.16 -5.15 4.82
CA SER A 159 -7.97 -5.67 4.14
C SER A 159 -8.03 -7.20 4.02
N HIS A 160 -8.41 -7.89 5.10
CA HIS A 160 -8.54 -9.35 5.07
C HIS A 160 -9.63 -9.80 4.08
N LEU A 161 -10.80 -9.17 4.11
CA LEU A 161 -11.93 -9.49 3.21
C LEU A 161 -11.58 -9.25 1.74
N GLY A 162 -10.84 -8.19 1.45
CA GLY A 162 -10.49 -7.81 0.08
C GLY A 162 -9.27 -8.55 -0.49
N ILE A 163 -8.36 -9.02 0.37
CA ILE A 163 -7.10 -9.66 -0.04
C ILE A 163 -7.21 -11.18 -0.04
N VAL A 164 -7.81 -11.75 1.00
CA VAL A 164 -7.86 -13.20 1.18
C VAL A 164 -9.08 -13.79 0.45
N PRO A 165 -8.86 -14.70 -0.52
CA PRO A 165 -9.98 -15.33 -1.24
C PRO A 165 -10.96 -16.04 -0.30
N ALA A 166 -12.25 -15.97 -0.61
CA ALA A 166 -13.31 -16.51 0.23
C ALA A 166 -13.08 -17.97 0.70
N PRO A 167 -12.59 -18.91 -0.16
CA PRO A 167 -12.33 -20.30 0.27
C PRO A 167 -11.21 -20.44 1.30
N ARG A 168 -10.31 -19.45 1.41
CA ARG A 168 -9.18 -19.48 2.37
C ARG A 168 -9.36 -18.50 3.53
N ARG A 169 -10.48 -17.81 3.59
CA ARG A 169 -10.72 -16.71 4.54
C ARG A 169 -10.57 -17.12 5.99
N TYR A 170 -10.99 -18.32 6.33
CA TYR A 170 -11.00 -18.82 7.71
C TYR A 170 -9.77 -19.64 8.09
N THR A 171 -8.85 -19.87 7.15
CA THR A 171 -7.58 -20.58 7.38
C THR A 171 -6.35 -19.72 7.13
N THR A 172 -6.55 -18.42 6.84
CA THR A 172 -5.46 -17.48 6.55
C THR A 172 -5.43 -16.38 7.59
N PHE A 173 -4.25 -16.14 8.15
CA PHE A 173 -3.92 -14.98 8.94
C PHE A 173 -3.26 -13.94 8.03
N LEU A 174 -3.89 -12.78 7.87
CA LEU A 174 -3.34 -11.68 7.08
C LEU A 174 -2.55 -10.72 7.96
N ILE A 175 -1.38 -10.30 7.49
CA ILE A 175 -0.50 -9.31 8.12
C ILE A 175 -0.14 -8.25 7.09
N ASP A 176 -0.65 -7.04 7.27
CA ASP A 176 -0.35 -5.88 6.43
C ASP A 176 0.78 -5.06 7.07
N ILE A 177 1.96 -5.06 6.44
CA ILE A 177 3.12 -4.30 6.90
C ILE A 177 3.12 -2.93 6.23
N GLY A 178 2.60 -1.95 6.94
CA GLY A 178 2.58 -0.56 6.49
C GLY A 178 3.92 0.16 6.68
N SER A 179 3.92 1.47 6.43
CA SER A 179 5.11 2.30 6.66
C SER A 179 5.33 2.60 8.15
N GLY A 180 4.29 2.91 8.90
CA GLY A 180 4.36 3.32 10.30
C GLY A 180 4.04 2.21 11.29
N ASN A 181 3.13 1.31 10.95
CA ASN A 181 2.64 0.23 11.79
C ASN A 181 2.41 -1.04 10.97
N THR A 182 2.20 -2.15 11.66
CA THR A 182 1.74 -3.42 11.09
C THR A 182 0.38 -3.75 11.69
N LYS A 183 -0.56 -4.18 10.87
CA LYS A 183 -1.90 -4.57 11.29
C LYS A 183 -2.39 -5.77 10.48
N GLY A 184 -3.40 -6.47 11.00
CA GLY A 184 -3.96 -7.64 10.32
C GLY A 184 -4.84 -8.42 11.26
N GLY A 185 -5.02 -9.67 10.97
CA GLY A 185 -5.82 -10.57 11.80
C GLY A 185 -6.46 -11.69 11.00
N TYR A 186 -7.46 -12.32 11.58
CA TYR A 186 -8.16 -13.46 11.00
C TYR A 186 -9.56 -13.62 11.59
N PHE A 187 -10.34 -14.53 11.01
CA PHE A 187 -11.70 -14.89 11.44
C PHE A 187 -11.69 -16.26 12.11
N PRO A 188 -11.70 -16.36 13.45
CA PRO A 188 -11.51 -17.63 14.18
C PRO A 188 -12.71 -18.59 14.09
N ASN A 189 -13.92 -18.05 13.94
CA ASN A 189 -15.17 -18.82 14.14
C ASN A 189 -15.92 -19.13 12.83
N GLY A 190 -15.23 -19.15 11.68
CA GLY A 190 -15.85 -19.46 10.39
C GLY A 190 -16.92 -18.44 9.94
N ASN A 191 -16.91 -17.25 10.50
CA ASN A 191 -17.81 -16.16 10.15
C ASN A 191 -17.04 -14.83 10.07
N THR A 192 -17.59 -13.83 9.36
CA THR A 192 -16.95 -12.53 9.16
C THR A 192 -17.29 -11.48 10.21
N ARG A 193 -18.05 -11.83 11.25
CA ARG A 193 -18.42 -10.93 12.35
C ARG A 193 -17.32 -10.88 13.41
N ASP A 194 -16.72 -12.04 13.69
CA ASP A 194 -15.69 -12.19 14.72
C ASP A 194 -14.31 -12.04 14.10
N PHE A 195 -13.75 -10.84 14.19
CA PHE A 195 -12.41 -10.57 13.71
C PHE A 195 -11.43 -10.42 14.87
N LYS A 196 -10.34 -11.16 14.85
CA LYS A 196 -9.25 -11.02 15.82
C LYS A 196 -8.16 -10.16 15.25
N LEU A 197 -8.02 -8.97 15.81
CA LEU A 197 -7.02 -7.99 15.42
C LEU A 197 -5.62 -8.42 15.86
N PHE A 198 -4.66 -8.23 14.96
CA PHE A 198 -3.23 -8.23 15.22
C PHE A 198 -2.67 -6.85 14.86
N GLN A 199 -1.85 -6.26 15.73
CA GLN A 199 -1.21 -4.99 15.43
C GLN A 199 0.14 -4.85 16.13
N LEU A 200 1.04 -4.10 15.50
CA LEU A 200 2.32 -3.65 16.05
C LEU A 200 2.49 -2.16 15.74
N ASN A 201 3.13 -1.42 16.65
CA ASN A 201 3.48 -0.01 16.44
C ASN A 201 4.67 0.18 15.47
N TRP A 202 5.06 -0.86 14.76
CA TRP A 202 6.22 -0.91 13.89
C TRP A 202 5.82 -1.26 12.47
N GLY A 203 6.37 -0.49 11.53
CA GLY A 203 6.27 -0.72 10.09
C GLY A 203 7.63 -0.47 9.44
N THR A 204 7.69 -0.56 8.13
CA THR A 204 8.95 -0.43 7.38
C THR A 204 9.71 0.86 7.70
N LYS A 205 9.02 2.01 7.68
CA LYS A 205 9.64 3.32 7.89
C LYS A 205 9.93 3.58 9.36
N SER A 206 9.09 3.16 10.29
CA SER A 206 9.34 3.34 11.72
C SER A 206 10.56 2.54 12.17
N VAL A 207 10.74 1.31 11.68
CA VAL A 207 11.96 0.52 11.91
C VAL A 207 13.19 1.20 11.30
N ALA A 208 13.11 1.66 10.05
CA ALA A 208 14.21 2.36 9.40
C ALA A 208 14.61 3.64 10.15
N ASN A 209 13.64 4.47 10.50
CA ASN A 209 13.89 5.73 11.22
C ASN A 209 14.51 5.50 12.59
N GLU A 210 14.02 4.51 13.34
CA GLU A 210 14.59 4.18 14.66
C GLU A 210 16.03 3.62 14.52
N THR A 211 16.28 2.86 13.45
CA THR A 211 17.63 2.36 13.15
C THR A 211 18.58 3.51 12.83
N GLU A 212 18.15 4.46 11.99
CA GLU A 212 18.96 5.65 11.66
C GLU A 212 19.29 6.50 12.88
N LYS A 213 18.34 6.69 13.82
CA LYS A 213 18.57 7.41 15.07
C LYS A 213 19.64 6.76 15.94
N ARG A 214 19.82 5.44 15.84
CA ARG A 214 20.84 4.68 16.59
C ARG A 214 22.18 4.63 15.90
N CYS A 215 22.28 5.05 14.65
CA CYS A 215 23.54 5.17 13.95
C CYS A 215 24.28 6.41 14.45
N ASP A 216 25.58 6.24 14.77
CA ASP A 216 26.46 7.34 15.12
C ASP A 216 26.58 8.31 13.94
N GLU A 217 26.67 9.62 14.22
CA GLU A 217 26.90 10.63 13.17
C GLU A 217 28.22 10.40 12.42
N PHE A 218 29.21 9.83 13.09
CA PHE A 218 30.53 9.54 12.53
C PHE A 218 30.63 8.16 11.87
N ASP A 219 29.65 7.27 12.04
CA ASP A 219 29.62 5.96 11.40
C ASP A 219 28.24 5.68 10.77
N LYS A 220 28.04 6.20 9.57
CA LYS A 220 26.83 5.94 8.76
C LYS A 220 27.04 4.82 7.74
N THR A 221 28.01 3.93 7.98
CA THR A 221 28.22 2.78 7.11
C THR A 221 27.04 1.82 7.11
N LEU A 222 26.89 1.07 6.03
CA LEU A 222 25.83 0.06 5.92
C LEU A 222 25.99 -1.04 6.96
N ASN A 223 27.24 -1.36 7.32
CA ASN A 223 27.52 -2.37 8.36
C ASN A 223 27.05 -1.92 9.74
N ASN A 224 27.30 -0.65 10.11
CA ASN A 224 26.75 -0.12 11.36
C ASN A 224 25.24 -0.06 11.32
N TYR A 225 24.64 0.41 10.21
CA TYR A 225 23.19 0.37 10.03
C TYR A 225 22.63 -1.03 10.26
N ASN A 226 23.20 -2.05 9.63
CA ASN A 226 22.77 -3.45 9.79
C ASN A 226 22.88 -3.94 11.25
N LYS A 227 23.96 -3.57 11.96
CA LYS A 227 24.13 -3.87 13.39
C LYS A 227 23.05 -3.21 14.25
N GLN A 228 22.75 -1.93 14.01
CA GLN A 228 21.70 -1.22 14.74
C GLN A 228 20.30 -1.75 14.38
N LEU A 229 20.08 -2.09 13.11
CA LEU A 229 18.85 -2.73 12.65
C LEU A 229 18.57 -4.03 13.42
N GLY A 230 19.59 -4.88 13.56
CA GLY A 230 19.49 -6.10 14.36
C GLY A 230 19.05 -5.85 15.80
N ARG A 231 19.55 -4.79 16.43
CA ARG A 231 19.16 -4.37 17.79
C ARG A 231 17.72 -3.87 17.87
N VAL A 232 17.32 -3.01 16.92
CA VAL A 232 15.94 -2.50 16.83
C VAL A 232 14.96 -3.65 16.66
N LEU A 233 15.22 -4.54 15.68
CA LEU A 233 14.36 -5.68 15.40
C LEU A 233 14.27 -6.67 16.57
N SER A 234 15.34 -6.87 17.32
CA SER A 234 15.30 -7.69 18.55
C SER A 234 14.47 -7.02 19.64
N GLY A 235 14.54 -5.70 19.72
CA GLY A 235 13.66 -4.93 20.63
C GLY A 235 12.18 -5.08 20.27
N VAL A 236 11.85 -4.91 19.00
CA VAL A 236 10.47 -5.08 18.47
C VAL A 236 9.95 -6.50 18.75
N GLU A 237 10.78 -7.50 18.49
CA GLU A 237 10.41 -8.91 18.69
C GLU A 237 10.08 -9.20 20.16
N ASN A 238 10.93 -8.78 21.07
CA ASN A 238 10.80 -9.07 22.51
C ASN A 238 9.73 -8.23 23.20
N ALA A 239 9.57 -6.98 22.79
CA ALA A 239 8.64 -6.06 23.45
C ALA A 239 7.18 -6.21 22.97
N GLU A 240 6.96 -6.48 21.68
CA GLU A 240 5.62 -6.44 21.10
C GLU A 240 5.26 -7.71 20.31
N LEU A 241 6.14 -8.16 19.39
CA LEU A 241 5.79 -9.14 18.37
C LEU A 241 5.42 -10.50 18.96
N ILE A 242 6.22 -11.03 19.87
CA ILE A 242 5.96 -12.34 20.51
C ILE A 242 4.61 -12.31 21.23
N TYR A 243 4.34 -11.23 21.96
CA TYR A 243 3.07 -11.06 22.67
C TYR A 243 1.90 -10.94 21.68
N ALA A 244 2.02 -10.11 20.65
CA ALA A 244 0.96 -9.90 19.67
C ALA A 244 0.58 -11.18 18.92
N VAL A 245 1.55 -12.00 18.52
CA VAL A 245 1.30 -13.30 17.88
C VAL A 245 0.61 -14.27 18.84
N ASN A 246 1.12 -14.41 20.05
CA ASN A 246 0.57 -15.34 21.04
C ASN A 246 -0.84 -14.93 21.49
N SER A 247 -1.07 -13.64 21.76
CA SER A 247 -2.38 -13.12 22.18
C SER A 247 -3.44 -13.20 21.08
N SER A 248 -3.04 -13.17 19.81
CA SER A 248 -3.96 -13.32 18.69
C SER A 248 -4.63 -14.69 18.65
N GLY A 249 -3.97 -15.74 19.15
CA GLY A 249 -4.43 -17.13 19.06
C GLY A 249 -4.40 -17.69 17.62
N ALA A 250 -3.73 -16.99 16.69
CA ALA A 250 -3.75 -17.32 15.26
C ALA A 250 -2.96 -18.58 14.93
N TYR A 251 -1.90 -18.88 15.71
CA TYR A 251 -0.95 -19.94 15.38
C TYR A 251 -1.63 -21.30 15.14
N PRO A 252 -2.48 -21.82 16.05
CA PRO A 252 -3.11 -23.12 15.86
C PRO A 252 -4.26 -23.13 14.84
N LEU A 253 -4.78 -21.95 14.46
CA LEU A 253 -6.00 -21.84 13.65
C LEU A 253 -5.72 -21.45 12.19
N SER A 254 -4.48 -21.07 11.85
CA SER A 254 -4.13 -20.57 10.53
C SER A 254 -3.12 -21.46 9.85
N ASP A 255 -3.50 -22.08 8.73
CA ASP A 255 -2.60 -22.88 7.89
C ASP A 255 -1.73 -22.00 7.01
N ASN A 256 -2.22 -20.80 6.66
CA ASN A 256 -1.58 -19.86 5.75
C ASN A 256 -1.38 -18.52 6.43
N ILE A 257 -0.21 -17.94 6.22
CA ILE A 257 0.10 -16.56 6.61
C ILE A 257 0.27 -15.74 5.34
N ALA A 258 -0.62 -14.78 5.13
CA ALA A 258 -0.53 -13.86 4.00
C ALA A 258 0.04 -12.53 4.46
N PHE A 259 1.03 -12.01 3.75
CA PHE A 259 1.59 -10.69 3.99
C PHE A 259 1.18 -9.74 2.88
N SER A 260 0.79 -8.53 3.25
CA SER A 260 0.48 -7.42 2.35
C SER A 260 1.27 -6.16 2.73
N GLY A 261 1.03 -5.09 2.00
CA GLY A 261 1.75 -3.83 2.16
C GLY A 261 2.93 -3.68 1.21
N GLY A 262 3.52 -2.49 1.23
CA GLY A 262 4.58 -2.15 0.27
C GLY A 262 5.79 -3.07 0.32
N ILE A 263 6.19 -3.51 1.52
CA ILE A 263 7.33 -4.40 1.67
C ILE A 263 7.05 -5.82 1.17
N ALA A 264 5.85 -6.35 1.36
CA ALA A 264 5.47 -7.66 0.84
C ALA A 264 5.53 -7.67 -0.70
N TRP A 265 5.02 -6.60 -1.35
CA TRP A 265 5.17 -6.40 -2.78
C TRP A 265 6.64 -6.33 -3.23
N ALA A 266 7.47 -5.54 -2.54
CA ALA A 266 8.89 -5.37 -2.88
C ALA A 266 9.66 -6.70 -2.73
N VAL A 267 9.47 -7.41 -1.62
CA VAL A 267 10.11 -8.71 -1.37
C VAL A 267 9.65 -9.74 -2.41
N ALA A 268 8.36 -9.85 -2.72
CA ALA A 268 7.86 -10.75 -3.76
C ALA A 268 8.50 -10.47 -5.12
N THR A 269 8.61 -9.19 -5.50
CA THR A 269 9.19 -8.76 -6.78
C THR A 269 10.70 -9.09 -6.88
N LEU A 270 11.45 -8.88 -5.79
CA LEU A 270 12.90 -9.11 -5.79
C LEU A 270 13.28 -10.57 -5.57
N THR A 271 12.44 -11.35 -4.86
CA THR A 271 12.71 -12.78 -4.61
C THR A 271 12.28 -13.65 -5.80
N HIS A 272 11.15 -13.32 -6.42
CA HIS A 272 10.56 -14.05 -7.55
C HIS A 272 10.27 -13.13 -8.74
N PRO A 273 11.29 -12.54 -9.36
CA PRO A 273 11.11 -11.62 -10.48
C PRO A 273 10.42 -12.26 -11.69
N GLU A 274 10.53 -13.59 -11.86
CA GLU A 274 9.83 -14.36 -12.89
C GLU A 274 8.29 -14.39 -12.66
N GLN A 275 7.84 -14.03 -11.46
CA GLN A 275 6.44 -13.94 -11.10
C GLN A 275 5.97 -12.48 -10.95
N ALA A 276 6.67 -11.54 -11.56
CA ALA A 276 6.39 -10.10 -11.43
C ALA A 276 4.94 -9.73 -11.82
N GLY A 277 4.33 -10.44 -12.76
CA GLY A 277 2.93 -10.24 -13.17
C GLY A 277 1.86 -10.87 -12.27
N LYS A 278 2.25 -11.71 -11.27
CA LYS A 278 1.29 -12.37 -10.38
C LYS A 278 0.88 -11.46 -9.24
N SER A 279 -0.37 -11.56 -8.80
CA SER A 279 -0.91 -10.81 -7.66
C SER A 279 -0.46 -11.37 -6.30
N SER A 280 -0.10 -12.64 -6.22
CA SER A 280 0.37 -13.31 -5.01
C SER A 280 1.49 -14.29 -5.36
N VAL A 281 2.47 -14.39 -4.48
CA VAL A 281 3.66 -15.23 -4.63
C VAL A 281 3.88 -16.02 -3.34
N SER A 282 4.01 -17.35 -3.46
CA SER A 282 4.41 -18.21 -2.33
C SER A 282 5.89 -18.04 -2.07
N VAL A 283 6.28 -17.95 -0.81
CA VAL A 283 7.68 -17.83 -0.40
C VAL A 283 7.96 -18.71 0.81
N THR A 284 9.23 -19.05 0.98
CA THR A 284 9.75 -19.68 2.18
C THR A 284 10.51 -18.67 3.04
N TYR A 285 10.68 -18.96 4.31
CA TYR A 285 11.51 -18.15 5.21
C TYR A 285 12.95 -18.02 4.67
N GLU A 286 13.53 -19.13 4.16
CA GLU A 286 14.89 -19.16 3.65
C GLU A 286 15.08 -18.32 2.37
N GLU A 287 14.05 -18.21 1.52
CA GLU A 287 14.11 -17.34 0.34
C GLU A 287 14.16 -15.87 0.75
N VAL A 288 13.30 -15.46 1.68
CA VAL A 288 13.31 -14.08 2.19
C VAL A 288 14.60 -13.78 2.94
N LYS A 289 15.16 -14.75 3.68
CA LYS A 289 16.46 -14.61 4.34
C LYS A 289 17.60 -14.42 3.33
N ARG A 290 17.63 -15.19 2.24
CA ARG A 290 18.61 -14.99 1.15
C ARG A 290 18.51 -13.58 0.56
N LEU A 291 17.30 -13.09 0.34
CA LEU A 291 17.10 -11.70 -0.11
C LEU A 291 17.68 -10.70 0.90
N SER A 292 17.45 -10.90 2.20
CA SER A 292 18.02 -10.05 3.25
C SER A 292 19.55 -10.01 3.20
N ASP A 293 20.20 -11.16 2.97
CA ASP A 293 21.65 -11.26 2.81
C ASP A 293 22.14 -10.56 1.52
N GLN A 294 21.38 -10.66 0.42
CA GLN A 294 21.67 -9.94 -0.83
C GLN A 294 21.53 -8.43 -0.68
N LEU A 295 20.51 -7.95 0.05
CA LEU A 295 20.31 -6.53 0.34
C LEU A 295 21.53 -5.92 1.06
N LEU A 296 22.18 -6.66 1.95
CA LEU A 296 23.38 -6.21 2.65
C LEU A 296 24.64 -6.34 1.76
N ASN A 297 24.86 -7.53 1.16
CA ASN A 297 26.15 -7.90 0.62
C ASN A 297 26.27 -7.81 -0.91
N LYS A 298 25.14 -7.82 -1.64
CA LYS A 298 25.11 -7.92 -3.10
C LYS A 298 23.96 -7.09 -3.70
N TYR A 299 23.72 -5.88 -3.20
CA TYR A 299 22.58 -5.05 -3.59
C TYR A 299 22.49 -4.81 -5.10
N SER A 300 23.63 -4.65 -5.79
CA SER A 300 23.68 -4.46 -7.25
C SER A 300 23.10 -5.64 -8.04
N SER A 301 23.08 -6.85 -7.47
CA SER A 301 22.46 -8.02 -8.10
C SER A 301 20.93 -7.96 -8.14
N LEU A 302 20.33 -7.04 -7.40
CA LEU A 302 18.90 -6.81 -7.35
C LEU A 302 18.44 -5.68 -8.29
N SER A 303 19.34 -5.16 -9.15
CA SER A 303 18.95 -4.18 -10.17
C SER A 303 18.06 -4.83 -11.25
N ASP A 304 17.22 -4.01 -11.91
CA ASP A 304 16.33 -4.45 -12.99
C ASP A 304 17.09 -5.20 -14.10
N SER A 305 18.27 -4.68 -14.48
CA SER A 305 19.12 -5.28 -15.50
C SER A 305 19.77 -6.59 -15.06
N ALA A 306 20.13 -6.73 -13.78
CA ALA A 306 20.71 -7.96 -13.24
C ALA A 306 19.64 -9.06 -13.12
N LEU A 307 18.48 -8.72 -12.57
CA LEU A 307 17.36 -9.65 -12.42
C LEU A 307 16.78 -10.08 -13.78
N ALA A 308 16.69 -9.16 -14.75
CA ALA A 308 16.26 -9.49 -16.11
C ALA A 308 17.19 -10.48 -16.79
N ARG A 309 18.51 -10.32 -16.64
CA ARG A 309 19.49 -11.28 -17.18
C ARG A 309 19.42 -12.65 -16.49
N ALA A 310 19.17 -12.66 -15.18
CA ALA A 310 19.04 -13.91 -14.43
C ALA A 310 17.74 -14.67 -14.72
N ASN A 311 16.72 -13.99 -15.27
CA ASN A 311 15.39 -14.56 -15.55
C ASN A 311 14.98 -14.35 -17.02
N PRO A 312 15.68 -14.94 -18.00
CA PRO A 312 15.45 -14.67 -19.43
C PRO A 312 14.06 -15.13 -19.92
N GLN A 313 13.40 -16.05 -19.20
CA GLN A 313 12.07 -16.57 -19.55
C GLN A 313 10.92 -15.72 -18.99
N ALA A 314 11.22 -14.74 -18.12
CA ALA A 314 10.21 -13.84 -17.58
C ALA A 314 9.76 -12.80 -18.63
N ASP A 315 8.55 -12.25 -18.43
CA ASP A 315 8.13 -11.06 -19.17
C ASP A 315 9.05 -9.90 -18.77
N GLN A 316 9.96 -9.54 -19.67
CA GLN A 316 11.05 -8.60 -19.42
C GLN A 316 10.55 -7.19 -19.14
N ASP A 317 9.47 -6.77 -19.79
CA ASP A 317 8.91 -5.42 -19.62
C ASP A 317 8.23 -5.29 -18.25
N VAL A 318 7.44 -6.29 -17.88
CA VAL A 318 6.79 -6.34 -16.56
C VAL A 318 7.83 -6.44 -15.46
N LEU A 319 8.84 -7.33 -15.59
CA LEU A 319 9.90 -7.50 -14.60
C LEU A 319 10.67 -6.20 -14.38
N ARG A 320 11.18 -5.58 -15.45
CA ARG A 320 11.95 -4.33 -15.34
C ARG A 320 11.12 -3.21 -14.72
N SER A 321 9.89 -3.04 -15.19
CA SER A 321 8.99 -2.02 -14.67
C SER A 321 8.72 -2.18 -13.17
N GLU A 322 8.44 -3.41 -12.71
CA GLU A 322 8.16 -3.68 -11.31
C GLU A 322 9.42 -3.50 -10.42
N VAL A 323 10.60 -3.96 -10.86
CA VAL A 323 11.85 -3.78 -10.11
C VAL A 323 12.23 -2.30 -10.03
N GLN A 324 12.13 -1.54 -11.12
CA GLN A 324 12.36 -0.09 -11.11
C GLN A 324 11.41 0.62 -10.17
N ARG A 325 10.14 0.21 -10.14
CA ARG A 325 9.13 0.74 -9.22
C ARG A 325 9.48 0.45 -7.76
N VAL A 326 9.99 -0.75 -7.45
CA VAL A 326 10.48 -1.07 -6.09
C VAL A 326 11.60 -0.12 -5.68
N HIS A 327 12.63 0.06 -6.52
CA HIS A 327 13.77 0.92 -6.21
C HIS A 327 13.43 2.42 -6.19
N LYS A 328 12.33 2.83 -6.85
CA LYS A 328 11.80 4.19 -6.75
C LYS A 328 11.13 4.44 -5.39
N VAL A 329 10.51 3.42 -4.79
CA VAL A 329 9.76 3.53 -3.52
C VAL A 329 10.67 3.28 -2.31
N PHE A 330 11.61 2.35 -2.43
CA PHE A 330 12.47 1.90 -1.35
C PHE A 330 13.95 2.03 -1.72
N ASP A 331 14.72 2.72 -0.91
CA ASP A 331 16.17 2.60 -0.93
C ASP A 331 16.64 1.31 -0.25
N GLN A 332 17.95 1.04 -0.29
CA GLN A 332 18.55 -0.16 0.28
C GLN A 332 18.26 -0.31 1.77
N ARG A 333 18.36 0.77 2.55
CA ARG A 333 18.13 0.74 4.01
C ARG A 333 16.67 0.48 4.35
N ALA A 334 15.75 1.08 3.63
CA ALA A 334 14.32 0.83 3.78
C ALA A 334 13.94 -0.62 3.43
N LEU A 335 14.54 -1.18 2.37
CA LEU A 335 14.38 -2.60 2.03
C LEU A 335 14.92 -3.51 3.14
N MET A 336 16.11 -3.21 3.68
CA MET A 336 16.69 -3.98 4.79
C MET A 336 15.80 -3.94 6.02
N ALA A 337 15.29 -2.77 6.40
CA ALA A 337 14.42 -2.60 7.55
C ALA A 337 13.09 -3.36 7.41
N GLY A 338 12.42 -3.21 6.27
CA GLY A 338 11.16 -3.87 6.03
C GLY A 338 11.29 -5.39 5.86
N THR A 339 12.30 -5.86 5.13
CA THR A 339 12.59 -7.30 4.99
C THR A 339 12.97 -7.91 6.34
N GLY A 340 13.75 -7.19 7.15
CA GLY A 340 14.09 -7.62 8.50
C GLY A 340 12.87 -7.75 9.41
N LEU A 341 11.94 -6.79 9.37
CA LEU A 341 10.67 -6.87 10.12
C LEU A 341 9.82 -8.05 9.62
N LEU A 342 9.68 -8.23 8.32
CA LEU A 342 8.98 -9.37 7.72
C LEU A 342 9.57 -10.70 8.20
N LEU A 343 10.89 -10.86 8.19
CA LEU A 343 11.57 -12.06 8.68
C LEU A 343 11.32 -12.32 10.17
N LYS A 344 11.32 -11.28 11.00
CA LYS A 344 11.00 -11.42 12.43
C LYS A 344 9.58 -11.94 12.64
N ILE A 345 8.62 -11.44 11.85
CA ILE A 345 7.24 -11.89 11.91
C ILE A 345 7.13 -13.34 11.39
N MET A 346 7.69 -13.63 10.21
CA MET A 346 7.67 -15.00 9.64
C MET A 346 8.24 -16.04 10.62
N ARG A 347 9.32 -15.68 11.35
CA ARG A 347 9.95 -16.56 12.33
C ARG A 347 9.00 -17.01 13.43
N GLN A 348 8.04 -16.18 13.83
CA GLN A 348 7.06 -16.56 14.86
C GLN A 348 6.12 -17.68 14.41
N PHE A 349 5.99 -17.87 13.09
CA PHE A 349 5.14 -18.87 12.48
C PHE A 349 5.90 -20.08 11.91
N THR A 350 7.23 -20.11 12.06
CA THR A 350 8.03 -21.30 11.75
C THR A 350 8.07 -22.24 12.94
N SER A 351 7.73 -23.50 12.73
CA SER A 351 7.75 -24.52 13.78
C SER A 351 8.34 -25.81 13.23
N ILE A 352 9.00 -26.58 14.08
CA ILE A 352 9.49 -27.91 13.75
C ILE A 352 8.34 -28.94 13.68
N TYR A 353 7.17 -28.64 14.28
CA TYR A 353 6.01 -29.54 14.34
C TYR A 353 4.93 -29.20 13.31
N GLU A 354 4.92 -27.98 12.83
CA GLU A 354 3.91 -27.47 11.91
C GLU A 354 4.53 -26.57 10.85
N SER A 355 4.22 -26.81 9.59
CA SER A 355 4.66 -25.96 8.49
C SER A 355 3.52 -25.06 8.06
N LYS A 356 3.72 -23.75 8.16
CA LYS A 356 2.79 -22.73 7.65
C LYS A 356 3.16 -22.34 6.23
N GLY A 357 2.15 -22.17 5.36
CA GLY A 357 2.36 -21.61 4.03
C GLY A 357 2.46 -20.08 4.10
N PHE A 358 3.51 -19.49 3.52
CA PHE A 358 3.67 -18.04 3.41
C PHE A 358 3.32 -17.53 2.02
N GLN A 359 2.50 -16.49 1.96
CA GLN A 359 2.08 -15.81 0.74
C GLN A 359 2.41 -14.33 0.81
N LEU A 360 3.09 -13.79 -0.18
CA LEU A 360 3.28 -12.35 -0.35
C LEU A 360 2.28 -11.81 -1.36
N VAL A 361 1.40 -10.90 -0.93
CA VAL A 361 0.34 -10.34 -1.78
C VAL A 361 0.79 -8.99 -2.32
N LYS A 362 0.98 -8.90 -3.62
CA LYS A 362 1.52 -7.72 -4.29
C LYS A 362 0.52 -6.56 -4.36
N ASN A 363 -0.75 -6.85 -4.59
CA ASN A 363 -1.80 -5.84 -4.71
C ASN A 363 -2.56 -5.61 -3.39
N GLY A 364 -2.01 -6.05 -2.27
CA GLY A 364 -2.65 -5.95 -0.96
C GLY A 364 -2.98 -4.53 -0.52
N GLN A 365 -2.20 -3.55 -0.98
CA GLN A 365 -2.43 -2.13 -0.71
C GLN A 365 -3.78 -1.58 -1.18
N VAL A 366 -4.47 -2.28 -2.08
CA VAL A 366 -5.80 -1.89 -2.59
C VAL A 366 -6.90 -2.86 -2.16
N GLY A 367 -6.55 -3.93 -1.45
CA GLY A 367 -7.53 -4.95 -1.03
C GLY A 367 -8.61 -4.42 -0.13
N TRP A 368 -8.26 -3.56 0.85
CA TRP A 368 -9.25 -2.95 1.72
C TRP A 368 -10.22 -2.04 0.96
N ILE A 369 -9.76 -1.33 -0.08
CA ILE A 369 -10.63 -0.51 -0.93
C ILE A 369 -11.66 -1.37 -1.66
N SER A 370 -11.26 -2.53 -2.20
CA SER A 370 -12.20 -3.42 -2.88
C SER A 370 -13.28 -3.94 -1.95
N ALA A 371 -12.91 -4.32 -0.72
CA ALA A 371 -13.87 -4.75 0.29
C ALA A 371 -14.77 -3.60 0.77
N TYR A 372 -14.25 -2.38 0.86
CA TYR A 372 -15.02 -1.19 1.20
C TYR A 372 -16.06 -0.87 0.13
N VAL A 373 -15.66 -0.87 -1.14
CA VAL A 373 -16.57 -0.69 -2.28
C VAL A 373 -17.69 -1.74 -2.28
N ASP A 374 -17.35 -3.00 -2.07
CA ASP A 374 -18.31 -4.09 -1.99
C ASP A 374 -19.34 -3.92 -0.87
N GLN A 375 -18.92 -3.43 0.30
CA GLN A 375 -19.83 -3.18 1.43
C GLN A 375 -20.75 -1.97 1.20
N ALA A 376 -20.26 -0.97 0.48
CA ALA A 376 -21.04 0.23 0.18
C ALA A 376 -22.08 0.01 -0.95
N ILE A 377 -21.97 -1.08 -1.72
CA ILE A 377 -22.90 -1.43 -2.81
C ILE A 377 -24.03 -2.35 -2.31
N GLN A 378 -23.85 -3.05 -1.18
CA GLN A 378 -24.85 -3.91 -0.56
C GLN A 378 -25.85 -3.10 0.28
#